data_87dab8a110d49e22b51a16b590ea7ab5
#
_entry.id   87dab8a110d49e22b51a16b590ea7ab5
#
_cell.length_a   1.000
_cell.length_b   1.000
_cell.length_c   1.000
_cell.angle_alpha   90.00
_cell.angle_beta   90.00
_cell.angle_gamma   90.00
#
_symmetry.space_group_name_H-M   'P 1'
#
loop_
_entity.id
_entity.type
_entity.pdbx_description
1 polymer ?
#
loop_
_entity_poly.entity_id
_entity_poly.type
_entity_poly.pdbx_seq_one_letter_code
_entity_poly.pdbx_strand_id
1 'polypeptide(L)'
;ALEQDGHLFVHAGVLPQWTAAQTVALSREVETVLQGPDWVAFLQKMYGNEPAIWDDSLQGDDRLRCIVNALTRIRFCQADGRMDFKAVEGLAHTPAGLMPWFEAPNRRSADTTVVFGHWSTLGLMVSPNVIGLDTGCVWGGQLTAMNLQDRSIIQVRCPQHQKPGKN
;
A
#
# COMPACT_ATOMS: atom_id res chain seq x y z
N ALA A 1 -3.18 7.68 5.32
CA ALA A 1 -2.39 8.31 4.25
C ALA A 1 -2.05 9.76 4.61
N LEU A 2 -0.93 10.25 4.12
CA LEU A 2 -0.47 11.62 4.32
C LEU A 2 -0.04 12.20 2.97
N GLU A 3 -0.45 13.41 2.66
CA GLU A 3 0.08 14.18 1.53
C GLU A 3 0.91 15.34 2.07
N GLN A 4 2.18 15.42 1.64
CA GLN A 4 3.09 16.48 2.05
C GLN A 4 4.12 16.74 0.94
N ASP A 5 4.39 18.02 0.65
CA ASP A 5 5.42 18.47 -0.31
C ASP A 5 5.31 17.77 -1.68
N GLY A 6 4.08 17.57 -2.18
CA GLY A 6 3.80 16.92 -3.46
C GLY A 6 4.00 15.40 -3.48
N HIS A 7 4.15 14.79 -2.31
CA HIS A 7 4.26 13.35 -2.15
C HIS A 7 3.07 12.79 -1.37
N LEU A 8 2.56 11.65 -1.80
CA LEU A 8 1.55 10.87 -1.08
C LEU A 8 2.23 9.69 -0.38
N PHE A 9 2.10 9.62 0.93
CA PHE A 9 2.65 8.54 1.75
C PHE A 9 1.55 7.55 2.14
N VAL A 10 1.76 6.28 1.84
CA VAL A 10 0.88 5.17 2.22
C VAL A 10 1.71 4.01 2.75
N HIS A 11 1.09 3.10 3.53
CA HIS A 11 1.83 1.91 3.99
C HIS A 11 2.08 0.93 2.84
N ALA A 12 1.04 0.57 2.04
CA ALA A 12 1.17 -0.44 0.97
C ALA A 12 0.92 0.12 -0.43
N GLY A 13 -0.24 0.69 -0.72
CA GLY A 13 -0.50 1.20 -2.07
C GLY A 13 -1.80 1.97 -2.19
N VAL A 14 -2.14 2.30 -3.44
CA VAL A 14 -3.30 3.10 -3.81
C VAL A 14 -4.05 2.40 -4.95
N LEU A 15 -5.37 2.31 -4.83
CA LEU A 15 -6.18 1.76 -5.93
C LEU A 15 -6.15 2.67 -7.16
N PRO A 16 -6.19 2.11 -8.38
CA PRO A 16 -6.10 2.90 -9.60
C PRO A 16 -7.24 3.91 -9.75
N GLN A 17 -8.40 3.65 -9.16
CA GLN A 17 -9.56 4.53 -9.19
C GLN A 17 -9.41 5.79 -8.33
N TRP A 18 -8.43 5.84 -7.41
CA TRP A 18 -8.29 6.91 -6.44
C TRP A 18 -7.26 7.97 -6.87
N THR A 19 -7.62 9.24 -6.74
CA THR A 19 -6.65 10.34 -6.76
C THR A 19 -5.89 10.42 -5.44
N ALA A 20 -4.80 11.18 -5.37
CA ALA A 20 -4.09 11.44 -4.12
C ALA A 20 -5.02 12.06 -3.06
N ALA A 21 -5.75 13.12 -3.43
CA ALA A 21 -6.71 13.77 -2.54
C ALA A 21 -7.82 12.82 -2.04
N GLN A 22 -8.36 11.99 -2.93
CA GLN A 22 -9.35 10.97 -2.56
C GLN A 22 -8.76 9.94 -1.60
N THR A 23 -7.54 9.50 -1.82
CA THR A 23 -6.82 8.56 -0.94
C THR A 23 -6.69 9.11 0.48
N VAL A 24 -6.30 10.38 0.62
CA VAL A 24 -6.22 11.05 1.93
C VAL A 24 -7.61 11.17 2.57
N ALA A 25 -8.64 11.53 1.81
CA ALA A 25 -10.00 11.64 2.33
C ALA A 25 -10.52 10.28 2.85
N LEU A 26 -10.30 9.20 2.09
CA LEU A 26 -10.69 7.84 2.48
C LEU A 26 -9.91 7.35 3.72
N SER A 27 -8.62 7.67 3.83
CA SER A 27 -7.86 7.30 5.04
C SER A 27 -8.43 7.96 6.30
N ARG A 28 -8.95 9.18 6.20
CA ARG A 28 -9.59 9.88 7.31
C ARG A 28 -10.89 9.24 7.77
N GLU A 29 -11.62 8.56 6.90
CA GLU A 29 -12.79 7.77 7.31
C GLU A 29 -12.36 6.66 8.29
N VAL A 30 -11.28 5.94 7.99
CA VAL A 30 -10.73 4.92 8.88
C VAL A 30 -10.16 5.53 10.16
N GLU A 31 -9.42 6.63 10.08
CA GLU A 31 -8.89 7.34 11.25
C GLU A 31 -10.00 7.77 12.20
N THR A 32 -11.11 8.28 11.68
CA THR A 32 -12.28 8.69 12.47
C THR A 32 -12.85 7.52 13.29
N VAL A 33 -12.96 6.35 12.68
CA VAL A 33 -13.46 5.16 13.40
C VAL A 33 -12.45 4.67 14.43
N LEU A 34 -11.14 4.67 14.09
CA LEU A 34 -10.08 4.24 15.02
C LEU A 34 -9.93 5.17 16.24
N GLN A 35 -10.26 6.46 16.08
CA GLN A 35 -10.25 7.46 17.18
C GLN A 35 -11.60 7.53 17.91
N GLY A 36 -12.64 6.95 17.36
CA GLY A 36 -13.99 6.94 17.91
C GLY A 36 -14.22 5.82 18.94
N PRO A 37 -15.40 5.76 19.56
CA PRO A 37 -15.73 4.76 20.58
C PRO A 37 -15.83 3.33 20.01
N ASP A 38 -16.09 3.18 18.71
CA ASP A 38 -16.35 1.88 18.07
C ASP A 38 -15.11 1.19 17.50
N TRP A 39 -13.90 1.70 17.80
CA TRP A 39 -12.65 1.18 17.26
C TRP A 39 -12.43 -0.31 17.51
N VAL A 40 -12.82 -0.82 18.69
CA VAL A 40 -12.68 -2.25 19.02
C VAL A 40 -13.59 -3.11 18.14
N ALA A 41 -14.84 -2.70 17.96
CA ALA A 41 -15.80 -3.40 17.11
C ALA A 41 -15.32 -3.40 15.63
N PHE A 42 -14.76 -2.30 15.19
CA PHE A 42 -14.17 -2.21 13.85
C PHE A 42 -12.96 -3.15 13.69
N LEU A 43 -12.02 -3.18 14.65
CA LEU A 43 -10.85 -4.07 14.58
C LEU A 43 -11.24 -5.55 14.52
N GLN A 44 -12.32 -5.95 15.17
CA GLN A 44 -12.83 -7.33 15.10
C GLN A 44 -13.37 -7.72 13.72
N LYS A 45 -13.75 -6.74 12.89
CA LYS A 45 -14.37 -6.94 11.57
C LYS A 45 -13.50 -6.52 10.40
N MET A 46 -12.39 -5.79 10.66
CA MET A 46 -11.60 -5.21 9.58
C MET A 46 -10.83 -6.23 8.75
N TYR A 47 -10.57 -7.42 9.29
CA TYR A 47 -9.89 -8.48 8.55
C TYR A 47 -10.83 -9.17 7.56
N GLY A 48 -10.29 -9.49 6.41
CA GLY A 48 -10.97 -10.18 5.32
C GLY A 48 -10.46 -9.68 3.97
N ASN A 49 -10.65 -10.48 2.93
CA ASN A 49 -10.20 -10.15 1.57
C ASN A 49 -11.31 -9.51 0.72
N GLU A 50 -12.54 -9.53 1.20
CA GLU A 50 -13.68 -8.94 0.50
C GLU A 50 -14.25 -7.72 1.25
N PRO A 51 -14.70 -6.70 0.52
CA PRO A 51 -14.64 -6.58 -0.94
C PRO A 51 -13.21 -6.31 -1.45
N ALA A 52 -12.81 -7.03 -2.51
CA ALA A 52 -11.49 -6.88 -3.13
C ALA A 52 -11.46 -5.82 -4.25
N ILE A 53 -12.60 -5.27 -4.62
CA ILE A 53 -12.74 -4.21 -5.62
C ILE A 53 -13.45 -3.01 -5.00
N TRP A 54 -12.98 -1.81 -5.36
CA TRP A 54 -13.61 -0.57 -4.93
C TRP A 54 -14.84 -0.26 -5.75
N ASP A 55 -15.89 0.16 -5.07
CA ASP A 55 -17.08 0.78 -5.63
C ASP A 55 -17.49 1.96 -4.73
N ASP A 56 -17.84 3.09 -5.32
CA ASP A 56 -18.20 4.31 -4.56
C ASP A 56 -19.47 4.11 -3.71
N SER A 57 -20.30 3.11 -4.03
CA SER A 57 -21.49 2.74 -3.27
C SER A 57 -21.22 1.92 -2.01
N LEU A 58 -19.98 1.44 -1.79
CA LEU A 58 -19.60 0.71 -0.59
C LEU A 58 -19.89 1.51 0.67
N GLN A 59 -20.45 0.85 1.68
CA GLN A 59 -20.87 1.45 2.95
C GLN A 59 -20.34 0.63 4.14
N GLY A 60 -20.31 1.26 5.33
CA GLY A 60 -20.02 0.61 6.60
C GLY A 60 -18.70 -0.17 6.63
N ASP A 61 -18.72 -1.35 7.25
CA ASP A 61 -17.52 -2.18 7.47
C ASP A 61 -16.86 -2.61 6.15
N ASP A 62 -17.63 -2.86 5.10
CA ASP A 62 -17.09 -3.26 3.79
C ASP A 62 -16.31 -2.13 3.13
N ARG A 63 -16.83 -0.89 3.21
CA ARG A 63 -16.12 0.30 2.73
C ARG A 63 -14.81 0.49 3.46
N LEU A 64 -14.84 0.48 4.78
CA LEU A 64 -13.65 0.66 5.62
C LEU A 64 -12.62 -0.45 5.39
N ARG A 65 -13.07 -1.70 5.27
CA ARG A 65 -12.19 -2.84 4.99
C ARG A 65 -11.51 -2.73 3.64
N CYS A 66 -12.24 -2.30 2.60
CA CYS A 66 -11.65 -2.07 1.27
C CYS A 66 -10.56 -0.99 1.33
N ILE A 67 -10.81 0.12 2.05
CA ILE A 67 -9.82 1.18 2.26
C ILE A 67 -8.58 0.66 3.00
N VAL A 68 -8.78 -0.03 4.12
CA VAL A 68 -7.67 -0.61 4.89
C VAL A 68 -6.86 -1.57 4.03
N ASN A 69 -7.51 -2.47 3.30
CA ASN A 69 -6.85 -3.45 2.45
C ASN A 69 -5.99 -2.79 1.36
N ALA A 70 -6.49 -1.75 0.72
CA ALA A 70 -5.73 -1.01 -0.28
C ALA A 70 -4.51 -0.31 0.36
N LEU A 71 -4.73 0.45 1.42
CA LEU A 71 -3.67 1.27 2.03
C LEU A 71 -2.62 0.46 2.78
N THR A 72 -2.94 -0.78 3.23
CA THR A 72 -2.06 -1.54 4.12
C THR A 72 -1.64 -2.92 3.61
N ARG A 73 -2.24 -3.44 2.52
CA ARG A 73 -2.02 -4.83 2.11
C ARG A 73 -1.77 -5.04 0.62
N ILE A 74 -2.23 -4.15 -0.25
CA ILE A 74 -2.15 -4.34 -1.70
C ILE A 74 -0.70 -4.46 -2.17
N ARG A 75 -0.46 -5.39 -3.09
CA ARG A 75 0.75 -5.51 -3.91
C ARG A 75 0.37 -5.57 -5.37
N PHE A 76 -0.48 -6.52 -5.71
CA PHE A 76 -0.97 -6.76 -7.05
C PHE A 76 -2.46 -6.48 -7.17
N CYS A 77 -2.86 -6.11 -8.37
CA CYS A 77 -4.27 -6.00 -8.75
C CYS A 77 -4.49 -6.49 -10.19
N GLN A 78 -5.74 -6.68 -10.55
CA GLN A 78 -6.18 -6.85 -11.94
C GLN A 78 -6.34 -5.47 -12.60
N ALA A 79 -6.53 -5.47 -13.93
CA ALA A 79 -6.67 -4.23 -14.71
C ALA A 79 -7.91 -3.38 -14.30
N ASP A 80 -8.94 -3.99 -13.73
CA ASP A 80 -10.13 -3.33 -13.19
C ASP A 80 -9.92 -2.76 -11.78
N GLY A 81 -8.74 -2.99 -11.18
CA GLY A 81 -8.40 -2.56 -9.83
C GLY A 81 -8.77 -3.57 -8.74
N ARG A 82 -9.22 -4.79 -9.07
CA ARG A 82 -9.46 -5.84 -8.10
C ARG A 82 -8.15 -6.24 -7.43
N MET A 83 -8.07 -6.09 -6.12
CA MET A 83 -6.89 -6.44 -5.31
C MET A 83 -6.67 -7.95 -5.26
N ASP A 84 -5.41 -8.37 -5.34
CA ASP A 84 -4.99 -9.74 -5.03
C ASP A 84 -4.17 -9.74 -3.73
N PHE A 85 -4.50 -10.68 -2.82
CA PHE A 85 -3.84 -10.82 -1.52
C PHE A 85 -3.05 -12.12 -1.38
N LYS A 86 -2.99 -12.93 -2.43
CA LYS A 86 -2.29 -14.21 -2.43
C LYS A 86 -0.87 -14.08 -2.97
N ALA A 87 -0.69 -13.25 -4.00
CA ALA A 87 0.62 -12.99 -4.58
C ALA A 87 1.43 -12.07 -3.65
N VAL A 88 2.58 -12.58 -3.18
CA VAL A 88 3.45 -11.88 -2.21
C VAL A 88 4.88 -11.73 -2.73
N GLU A 89 5.16 -12.22 -3.92
CA GLU A 89 6.49 -12.29 -4.50
C GLU A 89 6.91 -10.96 -5.16
N GLY A 90 8.16 -10.85 -5.57
CA GLY A 90 8.64 -9.69 -6.32
C GLY A 90 8.20 -9.72 -7.79
N LEU A 91 8.49 -8.65 -8.53
CA LEU A 91 8.05 -8.44 -9.91
C LEU A 91 8.41 -9.57 -10.88
N ALA A 92 9.55 -10.24 -10.65
CA ALA A 92 10.00 -11.35 -11.51
C ALA A 92 9.02 -12.54 -11.55
N HIS A 93 8.12 -12.64 -10.57
CA HIS A 93 7.16 -13.74 -10.43
C HIS A 93 5.71 -13.22 -10.42
N THR A 94 5.44 -12.15 -11.15
CA THR A 94 4.08 -11.61 -11.29
C THR A 94 3.15 -12.65 -11.90
N PRO A 95 2.06 -13.06 -11.23
CA PRO A 95 1.15 -14.05 -11.76
C PRO A 95 0.41 -13.53 -13.00
N ALA A 96 0.05 -14.44 -13.90
CA ALA A 96 -0.70 -14.09 -15.11
C ALA A 96 -2.03 -13.39 -14.75
N GLY A 97 -2.33 -12.28 -15.44
CA GLY A 97 -3.55 -11.49 -15.22
C GLY A 97 -3.46 -10.50 -14.03
N LEU A 98 -2.36 -10.51 -13.29
CA LEU A 98 -2.08 -9.53 -12.25
C LEU A 98 -1.01 -8.55 -12.70
N MET A 99 -0.99 -7.39 -12.08
CA MET A 99 0.04 -6.37 -12.23
C MET A 99 0.29 -5.68 -10.89
N PRO A 100 1.48 -5.12 -10.66
CA PRO A 100 1.71 -4.24 -9.52
C PRO A 100 0.68 -3.12 -9.52
N TRP A 101 0.18 -2.75 -8.34
CA TRP A 101 -0.85 -1.70 -8.24
C TRP A 101 -0.44 -0.38 -8.93
N PHE A 102 0.85 -0.07 -8.92
CA PHE A 102 1.38 1.16 -9.51
C PHE A 102 1.55 1.10 -11.05
N GLU A 103 1.42 -0.08 -11.64
CA GLU A 103 1.40 -0.29 -13.10
C GLU A 103 -0.02 -0.39 -13.66
N ALA A 104 -1.04 -0.32 -12.79
CA ALA A 104 -2.43 -0.37 -13.24
C ALA A 104 -2.73 0.74 -14.26
N PRO A 105 -3.41 0.41 -15.38
CA PRO A 105 -3.72 1.39 -16.41
C PRO A 105 -4.62 2.51 -15.87
N ASN A 106 -4.41 3.72 -16.37
CA ASN A 106 -5.23 4.89 -16.02
C ASN A 106 -5.27 5.21 -14.51
N ARG A 107 -4.21 4.90 -13.78
CA ARG A 107 -4.09 5.20 -12.35
C ARG A 107 -4.26 6.71 -12.11
N ARG A 108 -5.31 7.09 -11.37
CA ARG A 108 -5.70 8.48 -11.15
C ARG A 108 -4.76 9.26 -10.20
N SER A 109 -3.84 8.56 -9.53
CA SER A 109 -2.76 9.14 -8.72
C SER A 109 -1.42 9.19 -9.45
N ALA A 110 -1.40 9.04 -10.79
CA ALA A 110 -0.16 8.97 -11.58
C ALA A 110 0.61 10.30 -11.67
N ASP A 111 -0.04 11.41 -11.42
CA ASP A 111 0.52 12.77 -11.36
C ASP A 111 1.18 13.11 -10.01
N THR A 112 1.02 12.24 -9.02
CA THR A 112 1.56 12.42 -7.67
C THR A 112 2.58 11.34 -7.37
N THR A 113 3.73 11.70 -6.80
CA THR A 113 4.72 10.71 -6.35
C THR A 113 4.19 10.00 -5.11
N VAL A 114 4.00 8.68 -5.21
CA VAL A 114 3.57 7.83 -4.09
C VAL A 114 4.78 7.17 -3.43
N VAL A 115 4.96 7.40 -2.14
CA VAL A 115 5.98 6.76 -1.30
C VAL A 115 5.31 5.67 -0.46
N PHE A 116 5.84 4.45 -0.52
CA PHE A 116 5.20 3.31 0.13
C PHE A 116 6.24 2.30 0.69
N GLY A 117 5.76 1.39 1.53
CA GLY A 117 6.50 0.26 2.11
C GLY A 117 5.80 -1.07 1.89
N HIS A 118 5.68 -1.89 2.94
CA HIS A 118 4.94 -3.16 2.99
C HIS A 118 5.46 -4.28 2.08
N TRP A 119 5.86 -3.98 0.86
CA TRP A 119 6.25 -4.96 -0.14
C TRP A 119 7.76 -5.21 -0.13
N SER A 120 8.25 -5.83 0.94
CA SER A 120 9.69 -6.04 1.15
C SER A 120 10.37 -6.90 0.07
N THR A 121 9.64 -7.82 -0.56
CA THR A 121 10.17 -8.65 -1.67
C THR A 121 10.35 -7.87 -2.97
N LEU A 122 9.78 -6.65 -3.08
CA LEU A 122 10.03 -5.73 -4.17
C LEU A 122 11.45 -5.14 -4.09
N GLY A 123 11.97 -4.94 -2.87
CA GLY A 123 13.21 -4.25 -2.62
C GLY A 123 13.08 -2.73 -2.81
N LEU A 124 14.23 -2.07 -2.92
CA LEU A 124 14.27 -0.63 -3.19
C LEU A 124 13.79 -0.35 -4.61
N MET A 125 12.76 0.46 -4.72
CA MET A 125 12.21 0.91 -5.99
C MET A 125 12.20 2.43 -6.04
N VAL A 126 12.80 3.02 -7.07
CA VAL A 126 12.78 4.46 -7.29
C VAL A 126 12.42 4.73 -8.74
N SER A 127 11.24 5.28 -8.97
CA SER A 127 10.77 5.74 -10.28
C SER A 127 10.30 7.20 -10.19
N PRO A 128 9.97 7.85 -11.29
CA PRO A 128 9.56 9.26 -11.27
C PRO A 128 8.39 9.56 -10.29
N ASN A 129 7.41 8.67 -10.22
CA ASN A 129 6.17 8.87 -9.46
C ASN A 129 5.82 7.74 -8.49
N VAL A 130 6.75 6.79 -8.25
CA VAL A 130 6.57 5.69 -7.29
C VAL A 130 7.89 5.39 -6.60
N ILE A 131 7.89 5.39 -5.27
CA ILE A 131 9.07 5.14 -4.44
C ILE A 131 8.71 4.08 -3.39
N GLY A 132 9.30 2.89 -3.50
CA GLY A 132 9.18 1.79 -2.54
C GLY A 132 10.41 1.70 -1.66
N LEU A 133 10.26 1.87 -0.35
CA LEU A 133 11.38 1.95 0.60
C LEU A 133 11.49 0.76 1.55
N ASP A 134 10.57 -0.22 1.49
CA ASP A 134 10.66 -1.42 2.32
C ASP A 134 11.69 -2.40 1.73
N THR A 135 12.84 -2.45 2.32
CA THR A 135 13.94 -3.32 1.91
C THR A 135 14.19 -4.46 2.90
N GLY A 136 13.15 -4.83 3.68
CA GLY A 136 13.10 -6.07 4.43
C GLY A 136 13.97 -6.10 5.69
N CYS A 137 14.11 -4.99 6.42
CA CYS A 137 14.95 -4.91 7.62
C CYS A 137 14.66 -6.05 8.61
N VAL A 138 13.41 -6.31 8.96
CA VAL A 138 13.00 -7.37 9.90
C VAL A 138 13.43 -8.77 9.44
N TRP A 139 13.56 -8.97 8.14
CA TRP A 139 13.97 -10.22 7.49
C TRP A 139 15.49 -10.34 7.30
N GLY A 140 16.30 -9.39 7.82
CA GLY A 140 17.76 -9.36 7.64
C GLY A 140 18.22 -8.63 6.38
N GLY A 141 17.32 -7.87 5.74
CA GLY A 141 17.66 -6.96 4.65
C GLY A 141 18.23 -5.63 5.15
N GLN A 142 17.69 -4.52 4.67
CA GLN A 142 18.17 -3.18 4.99
C GLN A 142 17.03 -2.29 5.50
N LEU A 143 17.35 -1.35 6.38
CA LEU A 143 16.52 -0.18 6.65
C LEU A 143 16.92 0.91 5.67
N THR A 144 15.97 1.39 4.89
CA THR A 144 16.20 2.38 3.84
C THR A 144 15.52 3.70 4.17
N ALA A 145 16.26 4.78 4.05
CA ALA A 145 15.75 6.15 4.10
C ALA A 145 16.11 6.91 2.83
N MET A 146 15.25 7.82 2.42
CA MET A 146 15.47 8.69 1.25
C MET A 146 15.20 10.14 1.64
N ASN A 147 16.10 11.02 1.26
CA ASN A 147 15.82 12.46 1.21
C ASN A 147 14.99 12.74 -0.05
N LEU A 148 13.77 13.21 0.11
CA LEU A 148 12.86 13.42 -1.03
C LEU A 148 13.20 14.64 -1.88
N GLN A 149 14.03 15.57 -1.39
CA GLN A 149 14.44 16.75 -2.16
C GLN A 149 15.45 16.42 -3.24
N ASP A 150 16.46 15.62 -2.92
CA ASP A 150 17.57 15.25 -3.81
C ASP A 150 17.60 13.76 -4.17
N ARG A 151 16.68 12.97 -3.63
CA ARG A 151 16.58 11.51 -3.78
C ARG A 151 17.82 10.74 -3.31
N SER A 152 18.67 11.34 -2.48
CA SER A 152 19.78 10.62 -1.85
C SER A 152 19.27 9.53 -0.92
N ILE A 153 19.94 8.38 -0.93
CA ILE A 153 19.52 7.16 -0.24
C ILE A 153 20.57 6.78 0.80
N ILE A 154 20.11 6.44 1.98
CA ILE A 154 20.92 5.85 3.04
C ILE A 154 20.34 4.49 3.38
N GLN A 155 21.19 3.47 3.43
CA GLN A 155 20.81 2.10 3.79
C GLN A 155 21.68 1.57 4.91
N VAL A 156 21.03 0.95 5.90
CA VAL A 156 21.72 0.29 7.02
C VAL A 156 21.32 -1.18 7.04
N ARG A 157 22.30 -2.08 7.05
CA ARG A 157 22.07 -3.51 7.15
C ARG A 157 21.47 -3.86 8.50
N CYS A 158 20.42 -4.68 8.48
CA CYS A 158 19.71 -5.11 9.68
C CYS A 158 20.06 -6.57 10.04
N PRO A 159 20.14 -6.92 11.33
CA PRO A 159 20.12 -8.32 11.75
C PRO A 159 18.76 -8.93 11.44
N GLN A 160 18.74 -10.22 11.13
CA GLN A 160 17.48 -10.94 10.93
C GLN A 160 16.81 -11.20 12.28
N HIS A 161 15.61 -10.65 12.47
CA HIS A 161 14.77 -10.86 13.66
C HIS A 161 13.68 -11.91 13.44
N GLN A 162 13.18 -12.01 12.21
CA GLN A 162 12.14 -12.97 11.84
C GLN A 162 12.51 -13.65 10.53
N LYS A 163 12.05 -14.89 10.35
CA LYS A 163 12.07 -15.54 9.04
C LYS A 163 10.77 -15.19 8.31
N PRO A 164 10.82 -14.94 6.99
CA PRO A 164 9.59 -14.79 6.22
C PRO A 164 8.67 -15.97 6.48
N GLY A 165 7.42 -15.72 6.88
CA GLY A 165 6.43 -16.77 7.09
C GLY A 165 6.13 -17.48 5.78
N LYS A 166 5.89 -18.78 5.82
CA LYS A 166 5.16 -19.45 4.74
C LYS A 166 3.69 -19.10 4.96
N ASN A 167 3.13 -18.29 4.06
CA ASN A 167 1.68 -18.06 4.00
C ASN A 167 0.95 -19.32 3.55
#